data_d1dd96ab0d66eaa33155e57484f0f491
#
_entry.id   d1dd96ab0d66eaa33155e57484f0f491
#
_cell.length_a   1.000
_cell.length_b   1.000
_cell.length_c   1.000
_cell.angle_alpha   90.00
_cell.angle_beta   90.00
_cell.angle_gamma   90.00
#
_symmetry.space_group_name_H-M   'P 1'
#
loop_
_entity.id
_entity.type
_entity.pdbx_description
1 polymer ?
#
loop_
_entity_poly.entity_id
_entity_poly.type
_entity_poly.pdbx_seq_one_letter_code
_entity_poly.pdbx_strand_id
1 'polypeptide(L)'
;MQVTLSHDRAAVRVSPERWVVAGLAIALLAPVVAVAGVALGLRLDVSVLVAVVLGMAVVPSLARRLPREWDELRRTHAAWCAAWLVVAVLAALRSAGVAWFMADPQHAQSSAFWFDPFYVGHSCYSAYWQAAELARSGVENLYDTSHYAGFAGRFKIDEFFYLPQFLLLPAVGTALGGDFLSLRAAWFVLETALVGGAMVALCRWVGGAVGRRAALLLPAVWLASPVLVTLQLGNFQLAAIAMSVLAMVSFERGRPLLGGALLGFAVFKLFPGLLGIYLIATRQWRAVGWTLAFSALYTVAVYAWLGAAPFEAFVHYQAPRILSGEAWSFLWLDGLEPVVAINDSVPGLALKLDALGVGGMTPAIEKAVSWVWTLAVFALAIFAARRAAKMSRLELVSTWLALLALAAYRSPFVPDHNGLFAPIWLWLLVAAGTRLQPSRVVALAIAYLALSAVLPFGGMPLPELHGRMALSTFSQAIAIGLCLWVVLRRPLGEASGARASAMPSPAMSMG
;
A
#
# COMPACT_ATOMS: atom_id res chain seq x y z
N MET A 1 -29.10 44.75 37.15
CA MET A 1 -29.10 43.28 37.30
C MET A 1 -28.01 42.77 36.38
N GLN A 2 -26.75 42.69 36.88
CA GLN A 2 -25.60 42.21 36.12
C GLN A 2 -25.58 40.68 36.22
N VAL A 3 -25.82 40.03 35.07
CA VAL A 3 -25.65 38.56 34.93
C VAL A 3 -24.18 38.30 34.68
N THR A 4 -23.47 37.93 35.75
CA THR A 4 -22.10 37.40 35.69
C THR A 4 -22.15 36.01 35.06
N LEU A 5 -21.83 35.90 33.75
CA LEU A 5 -21.54 34.65 33.09
C LEU A 5 -20.21 34.11 33.63
N SER A 6 -20.27 33.26 34.64
CA SER A 6 -19.14 32.44 35.07
C SER A 6 -18.82 31.46 33.96
N HIS A 7 -17.80 31.76 33.16
CA HIS A 7 -17.17 30.79 32.25
C HIS A 7 -16.34 29.81 33.07
N ASP A 8 -17.01 28.90 33.75
CA ASP A 8 -16.38 27.73 34.34
C ASP A 8 -15.95 26.78 33.18
N ARG A 9 -14.79 27.11 32.57
CA ARG A 9 -14.08 26.16 31.74
C ARG A 9 -13.48 25.08 32.64
N ALA A 10 -14.34 24.17 33.15
CA ALA A 10 -13.86 22.97 33.76
C ALA A 10 -12.88 22.32 32.81
N ALA A 11 -11.60 22.34 33.15
CA ALA A 11 -10.54 21.68 32.38
C ALA A 11 -10.93 20.21 32.20
N VAL A 12 -11.37 19.83 30.99
CA VAL A 12 -11.79 18.46 30.67
C VAL A 12 -10.58 17.58 30.90
N ARG A 13 -10.56 16.87 32.03
CA ARG A 13 -9.51 15.90 32.35
C ARG A 13 -9.48 14.85 31.25
N VAL A 14 -8.31 14.70 30.60
CA VAL A 14 -8.07 13.66 29.61
C VAL A 14 -7.95 12.33 30.34
N SER A 15 -8.71 11.30 29.92
CA SER A 15 -8.67 9.99 30.57
C SER A 15 -7.29 9.32 30.38
N PRO A 16 -6.88 8.44 31.32
CA PRO A 16 -5.64 7.67 31.19
C PRO A 16 -5.58 6.87 29.89
N GLU A 17 -6.73 6.34 29.45
CA GLU A 17 -6.85 5.55 28.23
C GLU A 17 -6.44 6.36 26.98
N ARG A 18 -6.84 7.62 26.89
CA ARG A 18 -6.46 8.49 25.77
C ARG A 18 -4.96 8.78 25.77
N TRP A 19 -4.34 8.89 26.94
CA TRP A 19 -2.89 9.04 27.04
C TRP A 19 -2.17 7.79 26.51
N VAL A 20 -2.66 6.59 26.86
CA VAL A 20 -2.10 5.32 26.34
C VAL A 20 -2.24 5.23 24.83
N VAL A 21 -3.44 5.52 24.27
CA VAL A 21 -3.65 5.47 22.81
C VAL A 21 -2.80 6.49 22.08
N ALA A 22 -2.69 7.72 22.62
CA ALA A 22 -1.84 8.75 22.04
C ALA A 22 -0.36 8.35 22.08
N GLY A 23 0.10 7.78 23.22
CA GLY A 23 1.45 7.26 23.36
C GLY A 23 1.77 6.16 22.35
N LEU A 24 0.87 5.20 22.15
CA LEU A 24 1.04 4.14 21.15
C LEU A 24 1.04 4.67 19.72
N ALA A 25 0.18 5.64 19.39
CA ALA A 25 0.20 6.27 18.07
C ALA A 25 1.55 6.99 17.82
N ILE A 26 2.11 7.63 18.82
CA ILE A 26 3.45 8.25 18.73
C ILE A 26 4.54 7.17 18.66
N ALA A 27 4.43 6.07 19.41
CA ALA A 27 5.38 4.95 19.34
C ALA A 27 5.43 4.29 17.96
N LEU A 28 4.34 4.32 17.19
CA LEU A 28 4.32 3.89 15.79
C LEU A 28 5.03 4.87 14.86
N LEU A 29 4.99 6.17 15.16
CA LEU A 29 5.52 7.23 14.29
C LEU A 29 6.97 7.64 14.63
N ALA A 30 7.35 7.59 15.90
CA ALA A 30 8.68 8.02 16.35
C ALA A 30 9.83 7.29 15.64
N PRO A 31 9.77 5.97 15.38
CA PRO A 31 10.82 5.28 14.63
C PRO A 31 11.01 5.83 13.21
N VAL A 32 9.93 6.22 12.55
CA VAL A 32 9.98 6.82 11.19
C VAL A 32 10.67 8.18 11.24
N VAL A 33 10.39 8.99 12.27
CA VAL A 33 11.06 10.29 12.48
C VAL A 33 12.55 10.08 12.74
N ALA A 34 12.93 9.05 13.50
CA ALA A 34 14.34 8.71 13.72
C ALA A 34 15.05 8.33 12.42
N VAL A 35 14.42 7.50 11.57
CA VAL A 35 14.96 7.14 10.24
C VAL A 35 15.08 8.39 9.35
N ALA A 36 14.13 9.31 9.40
CA ALA A 36 14.21 10.57 8.67
C ALA A 36 15.44 11.39 9.09
N GLY A 37 15.74 11.45 10.38
CA GLY A 37 16.96 12.08 10.88
C GLY A 37 18.23 11.44 10.31
N VAL A 38 18.30 10.11 10.32
CA VAL A 38 19.44 9.36 9.74
C VAL A 38 19.55 9.62 8.23
N ALA A 39 18.46 9.60 7.51
CA ALA A 39 18.44 9.90 6.08
C ALA A 39 18.93 11.33 5.76
N LEU A 40 18.79 12.25 6.70
CA LEU A 40 19.31 13.64 6.63
C LEU A 40 20.76 13.77 7.15
N GLY A 41 21.44 12.66 7.44
CA GLY A 41 22.83 12.64 7.90
C GLY A 41 23.03 12.84 9.41
N LEU A 42 21.97 12.82 10.21
CA LEU A 42 22.11 12.85 11.65
C LEU A 42 22.54 11.48 12.19
N ARG A 43 23.31 11.49 13.29
CA ARG A 43 23.62 10.24 13.99
C ARG A 43 22.36 9.60 14.54
N LEU A 44 22.31 8.26 14.59
CA LEU A 44 21.14 7.49 15.02
C LEU A 44 20.69 7.86 16.45
N ASP A 45 21.64 8.00 17.39
CA ASP A 45 21.34 8.38 18.77
C ASP A 45 20.67 9.77 18.87
N VAL A 46 21.17 10.75 18.11
CA VAL A 46 20.57 12.10 18.02
C VAL A 46 19.17 12.01 17.37
N SER A 47 19.03 11.26 16.31
CA SER A 47 17.76 11.09 15.60
C SER A 47 16.69 10.45 16.48
N VAL A 48 17.06 9.44 17.27
CA VAL A 48 16.17 8.80 18.25
C VAL A 48 15.78 9.80 19.36
N LEU A 49 16.74 10.55 19.89
CA LEU A 49 16.44 11.58 20.91
C LEU A 49 15.46 12.63 20.36
N VAL A 50 15.68 13.14 19.16
CA VAL A 50 14.78 14.11 18.51
C VAL A 50 13.39 13.51 18.33
N ALA A 51 13.29 12.26 17.84
CA ALA A 51 12.01 11.59 17.65
C ALA A 51 11.23 11.41 18.97
N VAL A 52 11.92 11.04 20.05
CA VAL A 52 11.32 10.89 21.38
C VAL A 52 10.85 12.24 21.93
N VAL A 53 11.66 13.29 21.84
CA VAL A 53 11.30 14.64 22.33
C VAL A 53 10.10 15.19 21.56
N LEU A 54 10.11 15.11 20.22
CA LEU A 54 8.98 15.53 19.39
C LEU A 54 7.73 14.72 19.70
N GLY A 55 7.89 13.40 19.86
CA GLY A 55 6.80 12.51 20.24
C GLY A 55 6.16 12.92 21.56
N MET A 56 6.97 13.09 22.60
CA MET A 56 6.49 13.52 23.92
C MET A 56 5.78 14.89 23.86
N ALA A 57 6.25 15.81 23.05
CA ALA A 57 5.62 17.13 22.88
C ALA A 57 4.24 17.03 22.20
N VAL A 58 4.04 16.05 21.32
CA VAL A 58 2.79 15.88 20.54
C VAL A 58 1.73 15.07 21.31
N VAL A 59 2.13 14.12 22.18
CA VAL A 59 1.22 13.24 22.95
C VAL A 59 0.10 14.01 23.66
N PRO A 60 0.35 15.12 24.40
CA PRO A 60 -0.73 15.83 25.08
C PRO A 60 -1.78 16.41 24.14
N SER A 61 -1.34 16.94 23.00
CA SER A 61 -2.25 17.49 22.00
C SER A 61 -3.09 16.38 21.34
N LEU A 62 -2.49 15.25 21.04
CA LEU A 62 -3.16 14.10 20.45
C LEU A 62 -4.18 13.50 21.43
N ALA A 63 -3.80 13.30 22.70
CA ALA A 63 -4.68 12.76 23.72
C ALA A 63 -5.94 13.60 23.93
N ARG A 64 -5.82 14.95 23.87
CA ARG A 64 -6.97 15.87 23.95
C ARG A 64 -7.91 15.77 22.74
N ARG A 65 -7.39 15.41 21.57
CA ARG A 65 -8.14 15.32 20.29
C ARG A 65 -8.78 13.95 20.07
N LEU A 66 -8.39 12.93 20.83
CA LEU A 66 -8.99 11.60 20.71
C LEU A 66 -10.46 11.62 21.14
N PRO A 67 -11.34 10.86 20.45
CA PRO A 67 -12.75 10.79 20.76
C PRO A 67 -13.03 10.23 22.16
N ARG A 68 -14.14 10.67 22.79
CA ARG A 68 -14.55 10.19 24.13
C ARG A 68 -15.02 8.74 24.13
N GLU A 69 -15.40 8.24 22.98
CA GLU A 69 -15.82 6.83 22.78
C GLU A 69 -14.74 5.81 23.21
N TRP A 70 -13.47 6.21 23.30
CA TRP A 70 -12.41 5.37 23.86
C TRP A 70 -12.64 5.03 25.34
N ASP A 71 -13.18 5.96 26.09
CA ASP A 71 -13.45 5.81 27.52
C ASP A 71 -14.63 4.84 27.74
N GLU A 72 -15.59 4.85 26.83
CA GLU A 72 -16.76 3.96 26.86
C GLU A 72 -16.42 2.53 26.40
N LEU A 73 -15.56 2.39 25.38
CA LEU A 73 -15.18 1.10 24.83
C LEU A 73 -14.57 0.16 25.89
N ARG A 74 -13.72 0.70 26.77
CA ARG A 74 -13.13 -0.08 27.86
C ARG A 74 -14.16 -0.55 28.88
N ARG A 75 -15.14 0.28 29.21
CA ARG A 75 -16.18 -0.06 30.20
C ARG A 75 -17.10 -1.17 29.71
N THR A 76 -17.36 -1.20 28.40
CA THR A 76 -18.30 -2.14 27.79
C THR A 76 -17.63 -3.39 27.22
N HIS A 77 -16.36 -3.31 26.83
CA HIS A 77 -15.65 -4.37 26.10
C HIS A 77 -14.17 -4.49 26.48
N ALA A 78 -13.90 -4.74 27.78
CA ALA A 78 -12.52 -4.77 28.31
C ALA A 78 -11.60 -5.77 27.58
N ALA A 79 -12.10 -6.96 27.22
CA ALA A 79 -11.31 -7.97 26.50
C ALA A 79 -10.87 -7.49 25.09
N TRP A 80 -11.73 -6.79 24.38
CA TRP A 80 -11.41 -6.20 23.09
C TRP A 80 -10.36 -5.10 23.21
N CYS A 81 -10.44 -4.27 24.25
CA CYS A 81 -9.45 -3.24 24.53
C CYS A 81 -8.09 -3.85 24.87
N ALA A 82 -8.05 -4.96 25.63
CA ALA A 82 -6.81 -5.67 25.93
C ALA A 82 -6.20 -6.29 24.66
N ALA A 83 -7.00 -6.97 23.84
CA ALA A 83 -6.55 -7.52 22.56
C ALA A 83 -6.02 -6.41 21.63
N TRP A 84 -6.74 -5.29 21.52
CA TRP A 84 -6.30 -4.15 20.74
C TRP A 84 -4.96 -3.57 21.23
N LEU A 85 -4.81 -3.46 22.55
CA LEU A 85 -3.56 -2.96 23.17
C LEU A 85 -2.37 -3.85 22.80
N VAL A 86 -2.53 -5.18 22.88
CA VAL A 86 -1.50 -6.15 22.45
C VAL A 86 -1.12 -5.94 20.99
N VAL A 87 -2.11 -5.86 20.09
CA VAL A 87 -1.89 -5.63 18.65
C VAL A 87 -1.16 -4.31 18.41
N ALA A 88 -1.55 -3.23 19.10
CA ALA A 88 -0.93 -1.92 18.94
C ALA A 88 0.52 -1.88 19.45
N VAL A 89 0.80 -2.55 20.58
CA VAL A 89 2.16 -2.69 21.11
C VAL A 89 3.03 -3.52 20.16
N LEU A 90 2.53 -4.66 19.67
CA LEU A 90 3.25 -5.48 18.71
C LEU A 90 3.52 -4.72 17.40
N ALA A 91 2.55 -3.95 16.90
CA ALA A 91 2.73 -3.09 15.74
C ALA A 91 3.83 -2.04 15.97
N ALA A 92 3.85 -1.40 17.13
CA ALA A 92 4.89 -0.43 17.47
C ALA A 92 6.28 -1.07 17.56
N LEU A 93 6.41 -2.22 18.22
CA LEU A 93 7.67 -2.94 18.34
C LEU A 93 8.19 -3.42 16.97
N ARG A 94 7.32 -4.00 16.14
CA ARG A 94 7.68 -4.42 14.79
C ARG A 94 8.09 -3.25 13.89
N SER A 95 7.35 -2.14 13.97
CA SER A 95 7.69 -0.92 13.24
C SER A 95 9.03 -0.34 13.68
N ALA A 96 9.32 -0.33 14.98
CA ALA A 96 10.61 0.10 15.51
C ALA A 96 11.75 -0.81 15.03
N GLY A 97 11.54 -2.14 15.00
CA GLY A 97 12.52 -3.08 14.45
C GLY A 97 12.82 -2.80 12.98
N VAL A 98 11.79 -2.71 12.14
CA VAL A 98 11.96 -2.41 10.70
C VAL A 98 12.64 -1.05 10.51
N ALA A 99 12.23 -0.01 11.24
CA ALA A 99 12.87 1.30 11.16
C ALA A 99 14.34 1.25 11.56
N TRP A 100 14.70 0.47 12.57
CA TRP A 100 16.09 0.26 12.94
C TRP A 100 16.89 -0.38 11.79
N PHE A 101 16.37 -1.45 11.19
CA PHE A 101 17.00 -2.08 10.03
C PHE A 101 17.11 -1.13 8.81
N MET A 102 16.18 -0.22 8.66
CA MET A 102 16.25 0.79 7.60
C MET A 102 17.31 1.85 7.88
N ALA A 103 17.53 2.21 9.15
CA ALA A 103 18.58 3.15 9.57
C ALA A 103 19.98 2.51 9.54
N ASP A 104 20.08 1.23 9.93
CA ASP A 104 21.35 0.49 9.97
C ASP A 104 21.12 -0.99 9.56
N PRO A 105 21.43 -1.36 8.31
CA PRO A 105 21.23 -2.72 7.81
C PRO A 105 22.10 -3.80 8.47
N GLN A 106 23.12 -3.44 9.25
CA GLN A 106 23.92 -4.41 9.99
C GLN A 106 23.09 -5.13 11.06
N HIS A 107 21.98 -4.51 11.51
CA HIS A 107 21.04 -5.08 12.47
C HIS A 107 19.97 -5.95 11.78
N ALA A 108 20.40 -6.97 11.05
CA ALA A 108 19.53 -7.90 10.31
C ALA A 108 18.41 -8.51 11.17
N GLN A 109 18.69 -8.77 12.47
CA GLN A 109 17.74 -9.29 13.45
C GLN A 109 16.52 -8.38 13.69
N SER A 110 16.60 -7.12 13.28
CA SER A 110 15.51 -6.16 13.41
C SER A 110 14.61 -6.09 12.17
N SER A 111 14.98 -6.80 11.08
CA SER A 111 14.18 -6.85 9.85
C SER A 111 12.83 -7.54 10.07
N ALA A 112 11.90 -7.37 9.12
CA ALA A 112 10.58 -7.98 9.16
C ALA A 112 10.65 -9.52 9.18
N PHE A 113 11.63 -10.11 8.46
CA PHE A 113 11.93 -11.54 8.44
C PHE A 113 13.45 -11.77 8.63
N TRP A 114 13.91 -11.59 9.86
CA TRP A 114 15.32 -11.64 10.22
C TRP A 114 16.00 -12.99 9.94
N PHE A 115 15.24 -14.07 9.91
CA PHE A 115 15.71 -15.44 9.68
C PHE A 115 15.77 -15.81 8.19
N ASP A 116 15.27 -14.94 7.30
CA ASP A 116 15.23 -15.21 5.86
C ASP A 116 16.27 -14.35 5.13
N PRO A 117 17.34 -14.95 4.58
CA PRO A 117 18.38 -14.23 3.87
C PRO A 117 17.88 -13.40 2.69
N PHE A 118 16.80 -13.84 2.02
CA PHE A 118 16.21 -13.08 0.93
C PHE A 118 15.70 -11.73 1.42
N TYR A 119 14.81 -11.71 2.42
CA TYR A 119 14.24 -10.44 2.91
C TYR A 119 15.26 -9.53 3.61
N VAL A 120 16.36 -10.09 4.12
CA VAL A 120 17.47 -9.33 4.72
C VAL A 120 18.41 -8.74 3.66
N GLY A 121 18.64 -9.47 2.56
CA GLY A 121 19.55 -9.08 1.47
C GLY A 121 18.89 -8.49 0.23
N HIS A 122 17.57 -8.26 0.26
CA HIS A 122 16.79 -7.77 -0.88
C HIS A 122 16.25 -6.36 -0.63
N SER A 123 16.24 -5.52 -1.67
CA SER A 123 15.62 -4.20 -1.64
C SER A 123 15.17 -3.81 -3.05
N CYS A 124 13.87 -3.70 -3.28
CA CYS A 124 13.34 -3.22 -4.55
C CYS A 124 13.80 -1.78 -4.88
N TYR A 125 14.15 -1.00 -3.85
CA TYR A 125 14.71 0.34 -4.05
C TYR A 125 16.05 0.30 -4.80
N SER A 126 16.80 -0.80 -4.75
CA SER A 126 18.06 -0.96 -5.46
C SER A 126 17.90 -0.80 -6.98
N ALA A 127 16.79 -1.30 -7.54
CA ALA A 127 16.45 -1.10 -8.95
C ALA A 127 16.25 0.38 -9.30
N TYR A 128 15.57 1.12 -8.42
CA TYR A 128 15.26 2.54 -8.65
C TYR A 128 16.50 3.40 -8.58
N TRP A 129 17.33 3.15 -7.59
CA TRP A 129 18.62 3.82 -7.41
C TRP A 129 19.55 3.55 -8.59
N GLN A 130 19.75 2.28 -8.98
CA GLN A 130 20.61 1.89 -10.09
C GLN A 130 20.13 2.50 -11.41
N ALA A 131 18.84 2.41 -11.71
CA ALA A 131 18.27 2.97 -12.93
C ALA A 131 18.43 4.51 -12.99
N ALA A 132 18.30 5.19 -11.85
CA ALA A 132 18.50 6.63 -11.77
C ALA A 132 19.99 7.03 -12.01
N GLU A 133 20.94 6.27 -11.44
CA GLU A 133 22.37 6.48 -11.68
C GLU A 133 22.74 6.25 -13.16
N LEU A 134 22.23 5.17 -13.77
CA LEU A 134 22.43 4.87 -15.19
C LEU A 134 21.85 5.97 -16.09
N ALA A 135 20.62 6.40 -15.82
CA ALA A 135 19.97 7.45 -16.61
C ALA A 135 20.72 8.79 -16.50
N ARG A 136 21.21 9.17 -15.31
CA ARG A 136 21.98 10.39 -15.09
C ARG A 136 23.37 10.34 -15.70
N SER A 137 23.99 9.16 -15.78
CA SER A 137 25.29 8.98 -16.45
C SER A 137 25.17 8.90 -17.98
N GLY A 138 23.95 8.97 -18.53
CA GLY A 138 23.72 8.97 -19.98
C GLY A 138 23.84 7.59 -20.63
N VAL A 139 23.64 6.51 -19.88
CA VAL A 139 23.62 5.14 -20.42
C VAL A 139 22.48 5.01 -21.43
N GLU A 140 22.77 4.49 -22.60
CA GLU A 140 21.85 4.40 -23.73
C GLU A 140 20.66 3.47 -23.45
N ASN A 141 20.95 2.30 -22.85
CA ASN A 141 19.92 1.33 -22.46
C ASN A 141 19.98 1.01 -20.96
N LEU A 142 19.31 1.79 -20.15
CA LEU A 142 19.23 1.56 -18.71
C LEU A 142 18.43 0.29 -18.32
N TYR A 143 17.71 -0.34 -19.26
CA TYR A 143 16.93 -1.58 -19.00
C TYR A 143 17.72 -2.84 -19.33
N ASP A 144 18.95 -2.74 -19.81
CA ASP A 144 19.79 -3.92 -20.02
C ASP A 144 20.05 -4.63 -18.70
N THR A 145 19.71 -5.92 -18.65
CA THR A 145 19.80 -6.73 -17.43
C THR A 145 21.21 -6.85 -16.88
N SER A 146 22.23 -6.70 -17.74
CA SER A 146 23.63 -6.73 -17.33
C SER A 146 24.01 -5.64 -16.33
N HIS A 147 23.32 -4.51 -16.35
CA HIS A 147 23.52 -3.41 -15.40
C HIS A 147 23.04 -3.70 -13.99
N TYR A 148 22.27 -4.78 -13.79
CA TYR A 148 21.66 -5.15 -12.51
C TYR A 148 22.31 -6.40 -11.90
N ALA A 149 23.39 -6.90 -12.50
CA ALA A 149 24.17 -8.00 -11.99
C ALA A 149 25.16 -7.52 -10.92
N GLY A 150 24.69 -7.31 -9.68
CA GLY A 150 25.58 -6.83 -8.62
C GLY A 150 24.88 -6.56 -7.30
N PHE A 151 25.58 -5.81 -6.45
CA PHE A 151 25.12 -5.46 -5.12
C PHE A 151 25.31 -3.97 -4.84
N ALA A 152 24.31 -3.35 -4.23
CA ALA A 152 24.42 -2.04 -3.59
C ALA A 152 24.64 -2.27 -2.07
N GLY A 153 25.91 -2.21 -1.63
CA GLY A 153 26.29 -2.69 -0.31
C GLY A 153 26.03 -4.20 -0.17
N ARG A 154 25.17 -4.59 0.75
CA ARG A 154 24.76 -6.01 0.96
C ARG A 154 23.53 -6.42 0.16
N PHE A 155 22.84 -5.48 -0.47
CA PHE A 155 21.58 -5.70 -1.16
C PHE A 155 21.83 -6.04 -2.63
N LYS A 156 21.24 -7.17 -3.08
CA LYS A 156 21.22 -7.49 -4.51
C LYS A 156 20.47 -6.39 -5.26
N ILE A 157 21.03 -5.98 -6.42
CA ILE A 157 20.37 -5.01 -7.28
C ILE A 157 19.29 -5.73 -8.10
N ASP A 158 18.06 -5.22 -8.02
CA ASP A 158 16.93 -5.72 -8.81
C ASP A 158 16.87 -5.07 -10.19
N GLU A 159 16.22 -5.74 -11.15
CA GLU A 159 15.93 -5.18 -12.45
C GLU A 159 14.85 -4.08 -12.38
N PHE A 160 14.99 -3.08 -13.22
CA PHE A 160 14.06 -1.96 -13.30
C PHE A 160 12.98 -2.22 -14.36
N PHE A 161 11.72 -2.32 -13.95
CA PHE A 161 10.56 -2.64 -14.81
C PHE A 161 9.56 -1.47 -14.99
N TYR A 162 9.86 -0.30 -14.47
CA TYR A 162 8.93 0.84 -14.47
C TYR A 162 9.06 1.67 -15.73
N LEU A 163 8.02 2.45 -16.03
CA LEU A 163 8.06 3.48 -17.06
C LEU A 163 9.13 4.54 -16.74
N PRO A 164 9.78 5.17 -17.74
CA PRO A 164 10.84 6.16 -17.52
C PRO A 164 10.45 7.31 -16.58
N GLN A 165 9.19 7.73 -16.60
CA GLN A 165 8.68 8.82 -15.76
C GLN A 165 8.83 8.54 -14.26
N PHE A 166 8.88 7.26 -13.86
CA PHE A 166 9.12 6.88 -12.49
C PHE A 166 10.49 7.33 -11.98
N LEU A 167 11.48 7.49 -12.88
CA LEU A 167 12.83 7.94 -12.54
C LEU A 167 12.84 9.34 -11.89
N LEU A 168 11.79 10.14 -12.06
CA LEU A 168 11.74 11.50 -11.51
C LEU A 168 12.11 11.56 -10.02
N LEU A 169 11.55 10.67 -9.20
CA LEU A 169 11.81 10.68 -7.75
C LEU A 169 13.21 10.12 -7.39
N PRO A 170 13.62 8.91 -7.84
CA PRO A 170 14.96 8.41 -7.52
C PRO A 170 16.08 9.29 -8.10
N ALA A 171 15.90 9.86 -9.30
CA ALA A 171 16.91 10.73 -9.89
C ALA A 171 17.10 12.05 -9.12
N VAL A 172 16.06 12.60 -8.50
CA VAL A 172 16.22 13.74 -7.58
C VAL A 172 17.09 13.36 -6.39
N GLY A 173 16.86 12.20 -5.77
CA GLY A 173 17.65 11.72 -4.65
C GLY A 173 19.14 11.56 -5.01
N THR A 174 19.44 10.88 -6.13
CA THR A 174 20.81 10.67 -6.58
C THR A 174 21.48 11.99 -7.03
N ALA A 175 20.72 12.93 -7.61
CA ALA A 175 21.22 14.25 -7.97
C ALA A 175 21.62 15.11 -6.76
N LEU A 176 20.99 14.89 -5.62
CA LEU A 176 21.34 15.54 -4.35
C LEU A 176 22.58 14.89 -3.68
N GLY A 177 23.18 13.88 -4.29
CA GLY A 177 24.40 13.22 -3.81
C GLY A 177 24.15 12.19 -2.69
N GLY A 178 22.91 11.72 -2.51
CA GLY A 178 22.59 10.69 -1.52
C GLY A 178 23.17 9.32 -1.92
N ASP A 179 23.85 8.65 -0.98
CA ASP A 179 24.26 7.26 -1.16
C ASP A 179 23.05 6.32 -1.10
N PHE A 180 23.23 5.07 -1.53
CA PHE A 180 22.15 4.08 -1.57
C PHE A 180 21.44 3.90 -0.23
N LEU A 181 22.17 3.82 0.89
CA LEU A 181 21.58 3.54 2.20
C LEU A 181 20.76 4.73 2.71
N SER A 182 21.29 5.94 2.57
CA SER A 182 20.59 7.18 2.93
C SER A 182 19.32 7.37 2.10
N LEU A 183 19.38 7.09 0.80
CA LEU A 183 18.23 7.20 -0.10
C LEU A 183 17.20 6.08 0.14
N ARG A 184 17.64 4.86 0.48
CA ARG A 184 16.78 3.76 0.91
C ARG A 184 16.02 4.13 2.19
N ALA A 185 16.71 4.73 3.15
CA ALA A 185 16.09 5.23 4.38
C ALA A 185 15.08 6.36 4.10
N ALA A 186 15.44 7.33 3.26
CA ALA A 186 14.54 8.40 2.84
C ALA A 186 13.29 7.87 2.11
N TRP A 187 13.46 6.88 1.25
CA TRP A 187 12.37 6.22 0.54
C TRP A 187 11.39 5.53 1.51
N PHE A 188 11.91 4.79 2.49
CA PHE A 188 11.11 4.18 3.54
C PHE A 188 10.28 5.22 4.30
N VAL A 189 10.87 6.36 4.67
CA VAL A 189 10.17 7.46 5.34
C VAL A 189 9.06 8.02 4.46
N LEU A 190 9.36 8.27 3.18
CA LEU A 190 8.40 8.80 2.22
C LEU A 190 7.20 7.85 2.04
N GLU A 191 7.46 6.56 1.79
CA GLU A 191 6.40 5.56 1.64
C GLU A 191 5.58 5.38 2.91
N THR A 192 6.23 5.30 4.08
CA THR A 192 5.57 5.16 5.37
C THR A 192 4.66 6.36 5.67
N ALA A 193 5.15 7.58 5.45
CA ALA A 193 4.37 8.80 5.64
C ALA A 193 3.18 8.88 4.67
N LEU A 194 3.39 8.51 3.41
CA LEU A 194 2.35 8.50 2.39
C LEU A 194 1.26 7.46 2.70
N VAL A 195 1.64 6.23 3.02
CA VAL A 195 0.72 5.13 3.32
C VAL A 195 -0.05 5.41 4.61
N GLY A 196 0.65 5.75 5.70
CA GLY A 196 0.02 6.09 6.97
C GLY A 196 -0.87 7.32 6.86
N GLY A 197 -0.41 8.36 6.16
CA GLY A 197 -1.19 9.55 5.88
C GLY A 197 -2.45 9.26 5.05
N ALA A 198 -2.34 8.40 4.04
CA ALA A 198 -3.48 7.98 3.22
C ALA A 198 -4.51 7.19 4.04
N MET A 199 -4.08 6.25 4.88
CA MET A 199 -4.96 5.49 5.76
C MET A 199 -5.73 6.40 6.73
N VAL A 200 -5.04 7.35 7.37
CA VAL A 200 -5.68 8.32 8.28
C VAL A 200 -6.63 9.26 7.51
N ALA A 201 -6.21 9.76 6.36
CA ALA A 201 -7.05 10.63 5.52
C ALA A 201 -8.33 9.93 5.06
N LEU A 202 -8.21 8.63 4.75
CA LEU A 202 -9.32 7.77 4.38
C LEU A 202 -10.31 7.57 5.54
N CYS A 203 -9.82 7.22 6.72
CA CYS A 203 -10.66 7.08 7.92
C CYS A 203 -11.44 8.37 8.21
N ARG A 204 -10.78 9.53 8.06
CA ARG A 204 -11.42 10.85 8.21
C ARG A 204 -12.44 11.14 7.11
N TRP A 205 -12.19 10.71 5.89
CA TRP A 205 -13.10 10.94 4.76
C TRP A 205 -14.35 10.08 4.84
N VAL A 206 -14.21 8.80 5.22
CA VAL A 206 -15.34 7.92 5.52
C VAL A 206 -16.18 8.51 6.65
N GLY A 207 -15.52 8.98 7.72
CA GLY A 207 -16.14 9.70 8.82
C GLY A 207 -17.09 8.87 9.67
N GLY A 208 -17.80 9.56 10.57
CA GLY A 208 -18.79 8.92 11.45
C GLY A 208 -18.22 7.81 12.34
N ALA A 209 -19.06 6.92 12.82
CA ALA A 209 -18.67 5.79 13.66
C ALA A 209 -17.80 4.77 12.90
N VAL A 210 -18.05 4.60 11.60
CA VAL A 210 -17.28 3.67 10.75
C VAL A 210 -15.85 4.16 10.57
N GLY A 211 -15.66 5.45 10.25
CA GLY A 211 -14.32 6.01 10.11
C GLY A 211 -13.51 5.96 11.42
N ARG A 212 -14.18 6.15 12.58
CA ARG A 212 -13.53 5.98 13.90
C ARG A 212 -13.12 4.54 14.15
N ARG A 213 -14.00 3.56 13.85
CA ARG A 213 -13.68 2.13 13.96
C ARG A 213 -12.55 1.72 13.03
N ALA A 214 -12.54 2.24 11.81
CA ALA A 214 -11.44 2.01 10.86
C ALA A 214 -10.11 2.56 11.41
N ALA A 215 -10.11 3.76 12.01
CA ALA A 215 -8.91 4.31 12.63
C ALA A 215 -8.39 3.45 13.80
N LEU A 216 -9.30 2.83 14.58
CA LEU A 216 -8.94 1.90 15.65
C LEU A 216 -8.27 0.63 15.13
N LEU A 217 -8.63 0.17 13.94
CA LEU A 217 -8.08 -1.05 13.34
C LEU A 217 -6.75 -0.82 12.60
N LEU A 218 -6.28 0.44 12.47
CA LEU A 218 -5.02 0.74 11.81
C LEU A 218 -3.81 -0.05 12.36
N PRO A 219 -3.65 -0.22 13.69
CA PRO A 219 -2.55 -1.03 14.22
C PRO A 219 -2.56 -2.48 13.72
N ALA A 220 -3.74 -3.07 13.50
CA ALA A 220 -3.83 -4.44 12.96
C ALA A 220 -3.31 -4.51 11.51
N VAL A 221 -3.70 -3.54 10.67
CA VAL A 221 -3.17 -3.47 9.30
C VAL A 221 -1.66 -3.18 9.31
N TRP A 222 -1.21 -2.30 10.20
CA TRP A 222 0.20 -1.95 10.31
C TRP A 222 1.07 -3.11 10.80
N LEU A 223 0.52 -3.98 11.65
CA LEU A 223 1.18 -5.21 12.10
C LEU A 223 1.27 -6.29 11.02
N ALA A 224 0.39 -6.25 10.02
CA ALA A 224 0.34 -7.25 8.96
C ALA A 224 1.66 -7.30 8.18
N SER A 225 2.19 -8.52 7.98
CA SER A 225 3.45 -8.73 7.28
C SER A 225 3.52 -8.11 5.89
N PRO A 226 2.45 -8.11 5.05
CA PRO A 226 2.49 -7.43 3.75
C PRO A 226 2.87 -5.96 3.83
N VAL A 227 2.42 -5.23 4.86
CA VAL A 227 2.74 -3.82 5.05
C VAL A 227 4.22 -3.64 5.41
N LEU A 228 4.67 -4.32 6.47
CA LEU A 228 6.02 -4.13 7.01
C LEU A 228 7.10 -4.61 6.04
N VAL A 229 6.87 -5.76 5.38
CA VAL A 229 7.82 -6.32 4.41
C VAL A 229 7.93 -5.43 3.19
N THR A 230 6.82 -4.98 2.63
CA THR A 230 6.87 -4.14 1.43
C THR A 230 7.51 -2.77 1.71
N LEU A 231 7.24 -2.18 2.88
CA LEU A 231 7.93 -0.95 3.33
C LEU A 231 9.44 -1.17 3.49
N GLN A 232 9.85 -2.32 4.08
CA GLN A 232 11.26 -2.67 4.23
C GLN A 232 11.96 -2.84 2.88
N LEU A 233 11.29 -3.50 1.93
CA LEU A 233 11.83 -3.72 0.59
C LEU A 233 11.83 -2.43 -0.25
N GLY A 234 11.01 -1.45 0.09
CA GLY A 234 10.86 -0.20 -0.65
C GLY A 234 10.16 -0.37 -2.00
N ASN A 235 9.22 -1.32 -2.11
CA ASN A 235 8.48 -1.51 -3.35
C ASN A 235 7.37 -0.46 -3.49
N PHE A 236 7.38 0.28 -4.59
CA PHE A 236 6.42 1.35 -4.88
C PHE A 236 4.94 0.92 -4.91
N GLN A 237 4.63 -0.36 -4.76
CA GLN A 237 3.26 -0.88 -4.76
C GLN A 237 2.36 -0.19 -3.72
N LEU A 238 2.86 -0.03 -2.49
CA LEU A 238 2.10 0.59 -1.41
C LEU A 238 1.84 2.07 -1.71
N ALA A 239 2.87 2.79 -2.13
CA ALA A 239 2.77 4.19 -2.49
C ALA A 239 1.79 4.39 -3.66
N ALA A 240 1.85 3.56 -4.70
CA ALA A 240 0.95 3.64 -5.84
C ALA A 240 -0.53 3.44 -5.43
N ILE A 241 -0.82 2.48 -4.54
CA ILE A 241 -2.17 2.27 -4.00
C ILE A 241 -2.61 3.46 -3.14
N ALA A 242 -1.73 3.94 -2.24
CA ALA A 242 -2.02 5.08 -1.38
C ALA A 242 -2.30 6.37 -2.18
N MET A 243 -1.45 6.67 -3.18
CA MET A 243 -1.65 7.81 -4.08
C MET A 243 -2.95 7.68 -4.88
N SER A 244 -3.26 6.49 -5.37
CA SER A 244 -4.50 6.21 -6.12
C SER A 244 -5.74 6.46 -5.28
N VAL A 245 -5.77 5.96 -4.04
CA VAL A 245 -6.89 6.19 -3.10
C VAL A 245 -7.01 7.67 -2.74
N LEU A 246 -5.90 8.35 -2.44
CA LEU A 246 -5.90 9.79 -2.17
C LEU A 246 -6.35 10.61 -3.37
N ALA A 247 -5.99 10.19 -4.59
CA ALA A 247 -6.45 10.82 -5.82
C ALA A 247 -7.98 10.72 -5.96
N MET A 248 -8.53 9.53 -5.78
CA MET A 248 -9.98 9.31 -5.86
C MET A 248 -10.74 10.12 -4.79
N VAL A 249 -10.23 10.14 -3.55
CA VAL A 249 -10.79 11.00 -2.48
C VAL A 249 -10.69 12.49 -2.85
N SER A 250 -9.63 12.91 -3.52
CA SER A 250 -9.44 14.29 -3.97
C SER A 250 -10.45 14.65 -5.06
N PHE A 251 -10.70 13.77 -6.02
CA PHE A 251 -11.73 13.95 -7.04
C PHE A 251 -13.13 14.09 -6.42
N GLU A 252 -13.48 13.21 -5.48
CA GLU A 252 -14.77 13.27 -4.75
C GLU A 252 -14.92 14.54 -3.89
N ARG A 253 -13.80 15.18 -3.51
CA ARG A 253 -13.79 16.47 -2.80
C ARG A 253 -13.76 17.68 -3.73
N GLY A 254 -13.88 17.50 -5.03
CA GLY A 254 -13.81 18.58 -6.01
C GLY A 254 -12.42 19.20 -6.16
N ARG A 255 -11.35 18.44 -5.88
CA ARG A 255 -9.94 18.85 -6.01
C ARG A 255 -9.25 18.11 -7.16
N PRO A 256 -9.68 18.32 -8.42
CA PRO A 256 -9.21 17.50 -9.54
C PRO A 256 -7.72 17.68 -9.86
N LEU A 257 -7.16 18.86 -9.58
CA LEU A 257 -5.74 19.13 -9.77
C LEU A 257 -4.87 18.22 -8.87
N LEU A 258 -5.18 18.19 -7.56
CA LEU A 258 -4.44 17.33 -6.62
C LEU A 258 -4.65 15.84 -6.95
N GLY A 259 -5.89 15.44 -7.26
CA GLY A 259 -6.19 14.08 -7.67
C GLY A 259 -5.45 13.68 -8.94
N GLY A 260 -5.40 14.57 -9.94
CA GLY A 260 -4.67 14.37 -11.18
C GLY A 260 -3.16 14.21 -10.98
N ALA A 261 -2.56 15.05 -10.11
CA ALA A 261 -1.14 14.94 -9.79
C ALA A 261 -0.81 13.58 -9.14
N LEU A 262 -1.61 13.15 -8.19
CA LEU A 262 -1.39 11.87 -7.49
C LEU A 262 -1.61 10.67 -8.43
N LEU A 263 -2.74 10.61 -9.13
CA LEU A 263 -3.04 9.48 -10.02
C LEU A 263 -2.12 9.50 -11.25
N GLY A 264 -1.81 10.69 -11.79
CA GLY A 264 -0.90 10.85 -12.92
C GLY A 264 0.50 10.30 -12.66
N PHE A 265 0.98 10.33 -11.41
CA PHE A 265 2.24 9.65 -11.04
C PHE A 265 2.02 8.16 -10.73
N ALA A 266 0.95 7.82 -10.02
CA ALA A 266 0.68 6.42 -9.63
C ALA A 266 0.54 5.48 -10.84
N VAL A 267 0.03 5.97 -11.98
CA VAL A 267 -0.17 5.15 -13.21
C VAL A 267 1.14 4.66 -13.82
N PHE A 268 2.29 5.19 -13.45
CA PHE A 268 3.59 4.66 -13.90
C PHE A 268 3.91 3.26 -13.35
N LYS A 269 3.18 2.80 -12.36
CA LYS A 269 3.12 1.39 -11.93
C LYS A 269 2.15 0.54 -12.78
N LEU A 270 1.48 1.11 -13.79
CA LEU A 270 0.53 0.54 -14.73
C LEU A 270 -0.84 0.17 -14.13
N PHE A 271 -0.93 -0.71 -13.13
CA PHE A 271 -2.22 -1.20 -12.59
C PHE A 271 -3.16 -0.10 -12.07
N PRO A 272 -2.70 1.05 -11.50
CA PRO A 272 -3.60 2.14 -11.15
C PRO A 272 -4.35 2.77 -12.33
N GLY A 273 -3.85 2.56 -13.55
CA GLY A 273 -4.54 2.99 -14.79
C GLY A 273 -5.95 2.45 -14.93
N LEU A 274 -6.29 1.34 -14.24
CA LEU A 274 -7.66 0.83 -14.17
C LEU A 274 -8.65 1.86 -13.61
N LEU A 275 -8.22 2.70 -12.67
CA LEU A 275 -9.06 3.77 -12.15
C LEU A 275 -9.36 4.84 -13.20
N GLY A 276 -8.51 5.00 -14.21
CA GLY A 276 -8.81 5.83 -15.39
C GLY A 276 -10.04 5.31 -16.14
N ILE A 277 -10.17 4.00 -16.32
CA ILE A 277 -11.37 3.36 -16.92
C ILE A 277 -12.60 3.63 -16.06
N TYR A 278 -12.48 3.50 -14.73
CA TYR A 278 -13.56 3.83 -13.80
C TYR A 278 -13.97 5.30 -13.90
N LEU A 279 -13.02 6.24 -13.98
CA LEU A 279 -13.29 7.68 -14.13
C LEU A 279 -13.97 8.01 -15.47
N ILE A 280 -13.56 7.37 -16.56
CA ILE A 280 -14.21 7.51 -17.87
C ILE A 280 -15.65 6.98 -17.80
N ALA A 281 -15.86 5.81 -17.22
CA ALA A 281 -17.17 5.19 -17.10
C ALA A 281 -18.12 5.98 -16.17
N THR A 282 -17.59 6.69 -15.16
CA THR A 282 -18.36 7.63 -14.32
C THR A 282 -18.47 9.04 -14.90
N ARG A 283 -17.92 9.28 -16.12
CA ARG A 283 -17.90 10.58 -16.81
C ARG A 283 -17.22 11.71 -16.03
N GLN A 284 -16.23 11.39 -15.20
CA GLN A 284 -15.44 12.38 -14.44
C GLN A 284 -14.33 12.98 -15.33
N TRP A 285 -14.71 13.62 -16.42
CA TRP A 285 -13.79 14.12 -17.48
C TRP A 285 -12.72 15.07 -16.96
N ARG A 286 -13.04 15.90 -15.94
CA ARG A 286 -12.04 16.78 -15.31
C ARG A 286 -10.96 15.99 -14.59
N ALA A 287 -11.32 14.90 -13.92
CA ALA A 287 -10.35 14.01 -13.27
C ALA A 287 -9.45 13.33 -14.31
N VAL A 288 -10.05 12.81 -15.38
CA VAL A 288 -9.30 12.20 -16.50
C VAL A 288 -8.34 13.22 -17.13
N GLY A 289 -8.83 14.42 -17.46
CA GLY A 289 -8.02 15.48 -18.07
C GLY A 289 -6.82 15.88 -17.21
N TRP A 290 -7.01 16.09 -15.90
CA TRP A 290 -5.90 16.42 -15.01
C TRP A 290 -4.93 15.25 -14.80
N THR A 291 -5.42 14.00 -14.76
CA THR A 291 -4.55 12.82 -14.69
C THR A 291 -3.63 12.76 -15.91
N LEU A 292 -4.19 12.92 -17.12
CA LEU A 292 -3.40 12.92 -18.35
C LEU A 292 -2.43 14.11 -18.42
N ALA A 293 -2.88 15.31 -18.01
CA ALA A 293 -2.04 16.50 -17.99
C ALA A 293 -0.82 16.34 -17.08
N PHE A 294 -1.01 15.80 -15.87
CA PHE A 294 0.10 15.55 -14.96
C PHE A 294 0.99 14.38 -15.43
N SER A 295 0.43 13.30 -15.98
CA SER A 295 1.24 12.24 -16.59
C SER A 295 2.12 12.79 -17.71
N ALA A 296 1.59 13.65 -18.57
CA ALA A 296 2.35 14.34 -19.62
C ALA A 296 3.39 15.29 -19.02
N LEU A 297 3.05 16.06 -17.99
CA LEU A 297 4.01 16.95 -17.31
C LEU A 297 5.18 16.18 -16.72
N TYR A 298 4.95 15.06 -16.05
CA TYR A 298 6.02 14.20 -15.51
C TYR A 298 6.87 13.59 -16.63
N THR A 299 6.24 13.21 -17.75
CA THR A 299 6.97 12.73 -18.94
C THR A 299 7.89 13.82 -19.50
N VAL A 300 7.36 15.04 -19.68
CA VAL A 300 8.15 16.17 -20.16
C VAL A 300 9.28 16.51 -19.18
N ALA A 301 9.03 16.49 -17.88
CA ALA A 301 10.03 16.78 -16.86
C ALA A 301 11.20 15.78 -16.91
N VAL A 302 10.91 14.48 -17.01
CA VAL A 302 11.94 13.44 -17.12
C VAL A 302 12.68 13.54 -18.46
N TYR A 303 11.98 13.76 -19.56
CA TYR A 303 12.59 13.92 -20.87
C TYR A 303 13.52 15.15 -20.93
N ALA A 304 13.09 16.28 -20.37
CA ALA A 304 13.89 17.49 -20.33
C ALA A 304 15.15 17.35 -19.44
N TRP A 305 15.07 16.51 -18.41
CA TRP A 305 16.17 16.34 -17.46
C TRP A 305 17.13 15.20 -17.83
N LEU A 306 16.58 14.03 -18.18
CA LEU A 306 17.37 12.80 -18.43
C LEU A 306 17.51 12.47 -19.92
N GLY A 307 16.91 13.27 -20.82
CA GLY A 307 17.00 13.08 -22.27
C GLY A 307 16.06 12.01 -22.83
N ALA A 308 16.27 11.66 -24.10
CA ALA A 308 15.47 10.70 -24.85
C ALA A 308 15.80 9.23 -24.52
N ALA A 309 17.06 8.94 -24.18
CA ALA A 309 17.56 7.58 -24.02
C ALA A 309 16.71 6.66 -23.13
N PRO A 310 16.22 7.08 -21.93
CA PRO A 310 15.34 6.24 -21.13
C PRO A 310 14.04 5.84 -21.83
N PHE A 311 13.47 6.72 -22.66
CA PHE A 311 12.22 6.49 -23.37
C PHE A 311 12.44 5.58 -24.60
N GLU A 312 13.50 5.78 -25.34
CA GLU A 312 13.90 4.94 -26.48
C GLU A 312 14.21 3.52 -26.00
N ALA A 313 14.99 3.38 -24.93
CA ALA A 313 15.28 2.10 -24.31
C ALA A 313 14.00 1.39 -23.80
N PHE A 314 13.06 2.14 -23.22
CA PHE A 314 11.79 1.55 -22.82
C PHE A 314 11.00 1.02 -24.02
N VAL A 315 10.86 1.83 -25.08
CA VAL A 315 10.03 1.47 -26.25
C VAL A 315 10.65 0.34 -27.03
N HIS A 316 11.98 0.36 -27.25
CA HIS A 316 12.65 -0.58 -28.16
C HIS A 316 13.19 -1.82 -27.45
N TYR A 317 13.39 -1.79 -26.14
CA TYR A 317 13.92 -2.93 -25.38
C TYR A 317 12.95 -3.45 -24.34
N GLN A 318 12.51 -2.62 -23.39
CA GLN A 318 11.77 -3.10 -22.23
C GLN A 318 10.29 -3.41 -22.54
N ALA A 319 9.60 -2.57 -23.30
CA ALA A 319 8.21 -2.80 -23.64
C ALA A 319 7.99 -4.09 -24.47
N PRO A 320 8.82 -4.42 -25.49
CA PRO A 320 8.76 -5.71 -26.18
C PRO A 320 8.95 -6.90 -25.22
N ARG A 321 9.91 -6.87 -24.31
CA ARG A 321 10.15 -7.92 -23.31
C ARG A 321 8.95 -8.12 -22.36
N ILE A 322 8.33 -7.00 -21.93
CA ILE A 322 7.10 -7.06 -21.11
C ILE A 322 5.94 -7.66 -21.92
N LEU A 323 5.74 -7.23 -23.15
CA LEU A 323 4.61 -7.67 -23.98
C LEU A 323 4.76 -9.12 -24.47
N SER A 324 5.97 -9.59 -24.73
CA SER A 324 6.26 -10.98 -25.07
C SER A 324 6.13 -11.92 -23.86
N GLY A 325 6.34 -11.42 -22.66
CA GLY A 325 6.46 -12.20 -21.40
C GLY A 325 7.91 -12.57 -21.07
N GLU A 326 8.88 -12.21 -21.92
CA GLU A 326 10.31 -12.50 -21.72
C GLU A 326 10.83 -11.94 -20.38
N ALA A 327 10.37 -10.77 -19.96
CA ALA A 327 10.75 -10.14 -18.70
C ALA A 327 10.47 -11.02 -17.47
N TRP A 328 9.59 -12.01 -17.59
CA TRP A 328 9.24 -12.97 -16.53
C TRP A 328 9.57 -14.42 -16.89
N SER A 329 10.32 -14.66 -17.96
CA SER A 329 10.69 -16.02 -18.41
C SER A 329 11.47 -16.81 -17.32
N PHE A 330 12.16 -16.11 -16.43
CA PHE A 330 12.84 -16.72 -15.29
C PHE A 330 11.92 -17.54 -14.37
N LEU A 331 10.62 -17.23 -14.32
CA LEU A 331 9.65 -17.98 -13.51
C LEU A 331 9.44 -19.42 -13.97
N TRP A 332 9.84 -19.74 -15.20
CA TRP A 332 9.75 -21.08 -15.80
C TRP A 332 11.07 -21.86 -15.74
N LEU A 333 12.09 -21.32 -15.05
CA LEU A 333 13.36 -22.00 -14.87
C LEU A 333 13.30 -22.95 -13.67
N ASP A 334 13.94 -24.12 -13.82
CA ASP A 334 14.10 -25.08 -12.74
C ASP A 334 14.81 -24.46 -11.52
N GLY A 335 14.39 -24.83 -10.32
CA GLY A 335 14.95 -24.32 -9.07
C GLY A 335 14.37 -22.99 -8.60
N LEU A 336 13.42 -22.39 -9.33
CA LEU A 336 12.72 -21.15 -8.92
C LEU A 336 11.33 -21.39 -8.34
N GLU A 337 11.00 -22.65 -8.01
CA GLU A 337 9.73 -23.03 -7.36
C GLU A 337 9.44 -22.20 -6.07
N PRO A 338 10.43 -21.82 -5.24
CA PRO A 338 10.17 -20.94 -4.09
C PRO A 338 9.63 -19.56 -4.50
N VAL A 339 10.06 -19.03 -5.66
CA VAL A 339 9.55 -17.76 -6.23
C VAL A 339 8.12 -17.96 -6.72
N VAL A 340 7.84 -19.10 -7.36
CA VAL A 340 6.50 -19.47 -7.82
C VAL A 340 5.55 -19.63 -6.63
N ALA A 341 6.02 -20.19 -5.51
CA ALA A 341 5.21 -20.41 -4.31
C ALA A 341 4.65 -19.11 -3.72
N ILE A 342 5.42 -18.02 -3.76
CA ILE A 342 4.98 -16.71 -3.23
C ILE A 342 4.27 -15.84 -4.28
N ASN A 343 4.07 -16.34 -5.50
CA ASN A 343 3.43 -15.57 -6.57
C ASN A 343 1.90 -15.57 -6.43
N ASP A 344 1.32 -14.47 -6.00
CA ASP A 344 -0.13 -14.28 -5.85
C ASP A 344 -0.81 -13.75 -7.13
N SER A 345 -0.13 -13.75 -8.28
CA SER A 345 -0.75 -13.33 -9.52
C SER A 345 -1.77 -14.38 -10.02
N VAL A 346 -2.80 -13.93 -10.74
CA VAL A 346 -3.77 -14.86 -11.37
C VAL A 346 -3.11 -15.66 -12.52
N PRO A 347 -2.28 -15.04 -13.40
CA PRO A 347 -1.49 -15.80 -14.36
C PRO A 347 -0.55 -16.81 -13.71
N GLY A 348 0.05 -16.48 -12.56
CA GLY A 348 0.94 -17.35 -11.80
C GLY A 348 0.31 -18.65 -11.29
N LEU A 349 -1.02 -18.79 -11.33
CA LEU A 349 -1.69 -20.06 -11.06
C LEU A 349 -1.26 -21.16 -12.04
N ALA A 350 -0.98 -20.81 -13.32
CA ALA A 350 -0.46 -21.77 -14.28
C ALA A 350 0.91 -22.32 -13.86
N LEU A 351 1.80 -21.44 -13.36
CA LEU A 351 3.10 -21.82 -12.82
C LEU A 351 2.98 -22.72 -11.58
N LYS A 352 2.08 -22.39 -10.65
CA LYS A 352 1.82 -23.21 -9.46
C LYS A 352 1.29 -24.60 -9.83
N LEU A 353 0.39 -24.67 -10.81
CA LEU A 353 -0.15 -25.94 -11.30
C LEU A 353 0.94 -26.78 -11.96
N ASP A 354 1.83 -26.17 -12.76
CA ASP A 354 2.96 -26.85 -13.37
C ASP A 354 3.91 -27.42 -12.29
N ALA A 355 4.28 -26.60 -11.32
CA ALA A 355 5.12 -27.04 -10.20
C ALA A 355 4.48 -28.14 -9.32
N LEU A 356 3.15 -28.25 -9.32
CA LEU A 356 2.40 -29.34 -8.66
C LEU A 356 2.23 -30.58 -9.58
N GLY A 357 2.86 -30.61 -10.75
CA GLY A 357 2.82 -31.74 -11.67
C GLY A 357 1.57 -31.81 -12.57
N VAL A 358 0.80 -30.75 -12.67
CA VAL A 358 -0.31 -30.69 -13.61
C VAL A 358 0.24 -30.41 -15.01
N GLY A 359 0.34 -31.45 -15.80
CA GLY A 359 0.90 -31.35 -17.16
C GLY A 359 0.14 -30.39 -18.08
N GLY A 360 0.86 -29.87 -19.09
CA GLY A 360 0.28 -29.02 -20.15
C GLY A 360 0.23 -27.52 -19.82
N MET A 361 0.72 -27.10 -18.66
CA MET A 361 0.88 -25.68 -18.35
C MET A 361 2.04 -25.08 -19.16
N THR A 362 1.81 -23.93 -19.77
CA THR A 362 2.77 -23.28 -20.68
C THR A 362 2.73 -21.77 -20.52
N PRO A 363 3.79 -21.04 -20.92
CA PRO A 363 3.76 -19.56 -20.96
C PRO A 363 2.60 -18.99 -21.80
N ALA A 364 2.15 -19.72 -22.82
CA ALA A 364 1.00 -19.31 -23.62
C ALA A 364 -0.31 -19.35 -22.83
N ILE A 365 -0.49 -20.35 -21.98
CA ILE A 365 -1.65 -20.45 -21.06
C ILE A 365 -1.60 -19.32 -20.02
N GLU A 366 -0.44 -19.08 -19.41
CA GLU A 366 -0.24 -17.96 -18.49
C GLU A 366 -0.66 -16.63 -19.13
N LYS A 367 -0.19 -16.37 -20.37
CA LYS A 367 -0.53 -15.16 -21.12
C LYS A 367 -2.03 -15.09 -21.44
N ALA A 368 -2.66 -16.19 -21.82
CA ALA A 368 -4.10 -16.24 -22.07
C ALA A 368 -4.90 -15.93 -20.79
N VAL A 369 -4.53 -16.52 -19.66
CA VAL A 369 -5.13 -16.23 -18.33
C VAL A 369 -4.99 -14.75 -17.98
N SER A 370 -3.82 -14.14 -18.21
CA SER A 370 -3.58 -12.72 -17.98
C SER A 370 -4.53 -11.83 -18.80
N TRP A 371 -4.77 -12.16 -20.07
CA TRP A 371 -5.71 -11.41 -20.92
C TRP A 371 -7.17 -11.57 -20.49
N VAL A 372 -7.60 -12.80 -20.20
CA VAL A 372 -8.96 -13.07 -19.71
C VAL A 372 -9.20 -12.30 -18.40
N TRP A 373 -8.23 -12.34 -17.47
CA TRP A 373 -8.32 -11.61 -16.23
C TRP A 373 -8.37 -10.09 -16.45
N THR A 374 -7.57 -9.56 -17.37
CA THR A 374 -7.57 -8.14 -17.73
C THR A 374 -8.96 -7.67 -18.17
N LEU A 375 -9.58 -8.44 -19.09
CA LEU A 375 -10.93 -8.12 -19.58
C LEU A 375 -11.98 -8.22 -18.46
N ALA A 376 -11.87 -9.22 -17.60
CA ALA A 376 -12.77 -9.38 -16.46
C ALA A 376 -12.65 -8.17 -15.49
N VAL A 377 -11.44 -7.72 -15.18
CA VAL A 377 -11.21 -6.57 -14.28
C VAL A 377 -11.70 -5.26 -14.91
N PHE A 378 -11.55 -5.08 -16.22
CA PHE A 378 -12.13 -3.93 -16.94
C PHE A 378 -13.66 -3.94 -16.89
N ALA A 379 -14.28 -5.10 -17.11
CA ALA A 379 -15.73 -5.25 -16.99
C ALA A 379 -16.21 -4.95 -15.57
N LEU A 380 -15.49 -5.40 -14.54
CA LEU A 380 -15.78 -5.10 -13.13
C LEU A 380 -15.65 -3.61 -12.82
N ALA A 381 -14.66 -2.92 -13.38
CA ALA A 381 -14.50 -1.48 -13.19
C ALA A 381 -15.68 -0.69 -13.80
N ILE A 382 -16.11 -1.04 -15.00
CA ILE A 382 -17.29 -0.45 -15.67
C ILE A 382 -18.57 -0.77 -14.89
N PHE A 383 -18.71 -2.01 -14.42
CA PHE A 383 -19.86 -2.43 -13.61
C PHE A 383 -19.94 -1.66 -12.29
N ALA A 384 -18.82 -1.50 -11.59
CA ALA A 384 -18.74 -0.70 -10.36
C ALA A 384 -19.07 0.77 -10.62
N ALA A 385 -18.53 1.34 -11.70
CA ALA A 385 -18.77 2.73 -12.10
C ALA A 385 -20.27 3.04 -12.32
N ARG A 386 -21.01 2.11 -12.94
CA ARG A 386 -22.47 2.28 -13.16
C ARG A 386 -23.26 2.37 -11.86
N ARG A 387 -22.72 1.92 -10.75
CA ARG A 387 -23.34 1.92 -9.42
C ARG A 387 -22.83 3.05 -8.52
N ALA A 388 -21.77 3.75 -8.92
CA ALA A 388 -21.04 4.71 -8.09
C ALA A 388 -21.92 5.79 -7.48
N ALA A 389 -22.86 6.35 -8.24
CA ALA A 389 -23.77 7.43 -7.77
C ALA A 389 -24.66 7.03 -6.58
N LYS A 390 -24.83 5.72 -6.35
CA LYS A 390 -25.63 5.17 -5.25
C LYS A 390 -24.76 4.62 -4.10
N MET A 391 -23.45 4.81 -4.15
CA MET A 391 -22.52 4.30 -3.15
C MET A 391 -22.26 5.32 -2.05
N SER A 392 -22.20 4.84 -0.81
CA SER A 392 -21.67 5.60 0.31
C SER A 392 -20.15 5.78 0.17
N ARG A 393 -19.55 6.68 0.94
CA ARG A 393 -18.09 6.88 0.94
C ARG A 393 -17.33 5.59 1.29
N LEU A 394 -17.87 4.80 2.22
CA LEU A 394 -17.28 3.51 2.58
C LEU A 394 -17.29 2.54 1.41
N GLU A 395 -18.43 2.42 0.71
CA GLU A 395 -18.55 1.55 -0.46
C GLU A 395 -17.64 1.99 -1.61
N LEU A 396 -17.57 3.31 -1.88
CA LEU A 396 -16.68 3.86 -2.92
C LEU A 396 -15.23 3.44 -2.69
N VAL A 397 -14.71 3.73 -1.49
CA VAL A 397 -13.30 3.40 -1.16
C VAL A 397 -13.04 1.90 -1.18
N SER A 398 -13.95 1.12 -0.61
CA SER A 398 -13.83 -0.33 -0.63
C SER A 398 -13.81 -0.87 -2.05
N THR A 399 -14.61 -0.27 -2.94
CA THR A 399 -14.63 -0.61 -4.37
C THR A 399 -13.31 -0.24 -5.06
N TRP A 400 -12.76 0.94 -4.81
CA TRP A 400 -11.48 1.36 -5.42
C TRP A 400 -10.32 0.48 -4.96
N LEU A 401 -10.24 0.15 -3.66
CA LEU A 401 -9.22 -0.76 -3.15
C LEU A 401 -9.36 -2.17 -3.74
N ALA A 402 -10.59 -2.68 -3.86
CA ALA A 402 -10.85 -3.96 -4.49
C ALA A 402 -10.43 -3.97 -5.97
N LEU A 403 -10.77 -2.92 -6.72
CA LEU A 403 -10.37 -2.80 -8.12
C LEU A 403 -8.84 -2.70 -8.29
N LEU A 404 -8.16 -1.94 -7.42
CA LEU A 404 -6.69 -1.84 -7.43
C LEU A 404 -6.02 -3.18 -7.13
N ALA A 405 -6.54 -3.95 -6.15
CA ALA A 405 -6.04 -5.30 -5.87
C ALA A 405 -6.22 -6.24 -7.06
N LEU A 406 -7.44 -6.29 -7.62
CA LEU A 406 -7.74 -7.15 -8.79
C LEU A 406 -6.89 -6.77 -10.01
N ALA A 407 -6.63 -5.47 -10.21
CA ALA A 407 -5.75 -5.00 -11.28
C ALA A 407 -4.28 -5.38 -11.06
N ALA A 408 -3.80 -5.33 -9.81
CA ALA A 408 -2.44 -5.74 -9.49
C ALA A 408 -2.20 -7.22 -9.78
N TYR A 409 -3.18 -8.09 -9.51
CA TYR A 409 -3.09 -9.54 -9.76
C TYR A 409 -3.01 -9.93 -11.24
N ARG A 410 -3.11 -8.99 -12.18
CA ARG A 410 -2.91 -9.23 -13.61
C ARG A 410 -1.45 -9.47 -13.99
N SER A 411 -0.52 -8.90 -13.23
CA SER A 411 0.93 -9.05 -13.54
C SER A 411 1.33 -10.52 -13.51
N PRO A 412 2.23 -11.00 -14.38
CA PRO A 412 2.74 -12.37 -14.32
C PRO A 412 3.38 -12.74 -12.99
N PHE A 413 3.96 -11.74 -12.30
CA PHE A 413 4.56 -11.92 -10.98
C PHE A 413 4.06 -10.84 -10.01
N VAL A 414 3.47 -11.29 -8.91
CA VAL A 414 3.03 -10.46 -7.78
C VAL A 414 3.39 -11.18 -6.50
N PRO A 415 4.52 -10.87 -5.88
CA PRO A 415 4.87 -11.47 -4.59
C PRO A 415 3.75 -11.21 -3.56
N ASP A 416 3.50 -12.16 -2.69
CA ASP A 416 2.45 -12.15 -1.68
C ASP A 416 2.44 -10.86 -0.83
N HIS A 417 3.61 -10.37 -0.39
CA HIS A 417 3.72 -9.13 0.35
C HIS A 417 3.21 -7.91 -0.43
N ASN A 418 3.34 -7.89 -1.77
CA ASN A 418 2.80 -6.83 -2.62
C ASN A 418 1.32 -7.04 -2.92
N GLY A 419 0.91 -8.28 -3.19
CA GLY A 419 -0.45 -8.65 -3.57
C GLY A 419 -1.46 -8.46 -2.44
N LEU A 420 -1.08 -8.76 -1.20
CA LEU A 420 -1.97 -8.76 -0.06
C LEU A 420 -2.18 -7.39 0.60
N PHE A 421 -1.42 -6.34 0.22
CA PHE A 421 -1.55 -5.02 0.85
C PHE A 421 -2.92 -4.37 0.65
N ALA A 422 -3.41 -4.26 -0.58
CA ALA A 422 -4.72 -3.65 -0.82
C ALA A 422 -5.87 -4.50 -0.22
N PRO A 423 -5.85 -5.85 -0.30
CA PRO A 423 -6.80 -6.70 0.40
C PRO A 423 -6.83 -6.53 1.92
N ILE A 424 -5.68 -6.41 2.60
CA ILE A 424 -5.66 -6.19 4.05
C ILE A 424 -6.20 -4.79 4.42
N TRP A 425 -5.93 -3.78 3.60
CA TRP A 425 -6.53 -2.46 3.78
C TRP A 425 -8.04 -2.49 3.52
N LEU A 426 -8.49 -3.24 2.51
CA LEU A 426 -9.92 -3.49 2.26
C LEU A 426 -10.59 -4.21 3.42
N TRP A 427 -9.91 -5.25 3.98
CA TRP A 427 -10.38 -5.96 5.16
C TRP A 427 -10.67 -5.01 6.33
N LEU A 428 -9.80 -4.04 6.60
CA LEU A 428 -10.02 -3.04 7.64
C LEU A 428 -11.35 -2.29 7.45
N LEU A 429 -11.66 -1.88 6.23
CA LEU A 429 -12.90 -1.15 5.92
C LEU A 429 -14.13 -2.04 6.08
N VAL A 430 -14.04 -3.29 5.66
CA VAL A 430 -15.08 -4.29 5.82
C VAL A 430 -15.32 -4.57 7.30
N ALA A 431 -14.28 -4.78 8.08
CA ALA A 431 -14.36 -5.00 9.52
C ALA A 431 -14.98 -3.79 10.24
N ALA A 432 -14.57 -2.57 9.87
CA ALA A 432 -15.14 -1.34 10.43
C ALA A 432 -16.61 -1.12 10.07
N GLY A 433 -17.03 -1.52 8.86
CA GLY A 433 -18.40 -1.37 8.37
C GLY A 433 -19.37 -2.47 8.82
N THR A 434 -18.85 -3.61 9.25
CA THR A 434 -19.66 -4.79 9.57
C THR A 434 -20.16 -4.74 11.03
N ARG A 435 -21.39 -5.24 11.27
CA ARG A 435 -21.88 -5.51 12.63
C ARG A 435 -21.16 -6.75 13.17
N LEU A 436 -20.61 -6.65 14.38
CA LEU A 436 -19.86 -7.72 15.03
C LEU A 436 -20.84 -8.81 15.56
N GLN A 437 -21.12 -9.78 14.71
CA GLN A 437 -21.77 -11.04 15.10
C GLN A 437 -20.70 -12.12 15.24
N PRO A 438 -20.82 -13.12 16.13
CA PRO A 438 -19.78 -14.12 16.37
C PRO A 438 -19.25 -14.79 15.09
N SER A 439 -20.14 -15.24 14.20
CA SER A 439 -19.76 -15.86 12.93
C SER A 439 -18.98 -14.92 11.99
N ARG A 440 -19.35 -13.64 11.96
CA ARG A 440 -18.64 -12.63 11.16
C ARG A 440 -17.29 -12.30 11.77
N VAL A 441 -17.17 -12.26 13.09
CA VAL A 441 -15.88 -12.06 13.78
C VAL A 441 -14.91 -13.18 13.44
N VAL A 442 -15.38 -14.45 13.48
CA VAL A 442 -14.55 -15.61 13.09
C VAL A 442 -14.12 -15.49 11.62
N ALA A 443 -15.04 -15.18 10.70
CA ALA A 443 -14.71 -15.01 9.29
C ALA A 443 -13.70 -13.86 9.05
N LEU A 444 -13.86 -12.74 9.75
CA LEU A 444 -12.91 -11.62 9.70
C LEU A 444 -11.55 -12.00 10.27
N ALA A 445 -11.49 -12.78 11.34
CA ALA A 445 -10.25 -13.25 11.93
C ALA A 445 -9.49 -14.20 10.97
N ILE A 446 -10.21 -15.16 10.37
CA ILE A 446 -9.64 -16.07 9.36
C ILE A 446 -9.11 -15.27 8.15
N ALA A 447 -9.90 -14.33 7.65
CA ALA A 447 -9.49 -13.47 6.54
C ALA A 447 -8.25 -12.62 6.92
N TYR A 448 -8.21 -12.06 8.14
CA TYR A 448 -7.04 -11.32 8.62
C TYR A 448 -5.78 -12.19 8.65
N LEU A 449 -5.87 -13.39 9.23
CA LEU A 449 -4.73 -14.30 9.30
C LEU A 449 -4.23 -14.69 7.90
N ALA A 450 -5.14 -15.03 6.98
CA ALA A 450 -4.79 -15.35 5.60
C ALA A 450 -4.13 -14.16 4.89
N LEU A 451 -4.69 -12.96 5.00
CA LEU A 451 -4.19 -11.74 4.34
C LEU A 451 -2.93 -11.17 5.01
N SER A 452 -2.61 -11.57 6.24
CA SER A 452 -1.39 -11.14 6.96
C SER A 452 -0.22 -12.10 6.77
N ALA A 453 -0.45 -13.27 6.17
CA ALA A 453 0.55 -14.32 6.02
C ALA A 453 1.41 -14.06 4.78
N VAL A 454 2.56 -13.41 4.98
CA VAL A 454 3.66 -13.44 4.01
C VAL A 454 4.55 -14.62 4.35
N LEU A 455 4.91 -15.39 3.33
CA LEU A 455 5.70 -16.60 3.51
C LEU A 455 7.19 -16.31 3.40
N PRO A 456 8.03 -16.93 4.23
CA PRO A 456 9.49 -16.87 4.08
C PRO A 456 9.91 -17.38 2.69
N PHE A 457 10.96 -16.80 2.11
CA PHE A 457 11.45 -17.19 0.79
C PHE A 457 12.45 -18.35 0.84
N GLY A 458 13.20 -18.49 1.95
CA GLY A 458 14.36 -19.36 2.09
C GLY A 458 14.11 -20.85 1.86
N GLY A 459 15.15 -21.55 1.38
CA GLY A 459 15.16 -22.91 0.87
C GLY A 459 14.53 -23.96 1.79
N MET A 460 13.28 -24.27 1.50
CA MET A 460 12.53 -25.33 2.17
C MET A 460 12.53 -26.62 1.31
N PRO A 461 12.54 -27.82 1.90
CA PRO A 461 12.36 -29.07 1.18
C PRO A 461 11.02 -29.13 0.41
N LEU A 462 10.97 -29.91 -0.66
CA LEU A 462 9.80 -30.02 -1.55
C LEU A 462 8.43 -30.22 -0.85
N PRO A 463 8.27 -31.07 0.20
CA PRO A 463 6.98 -31.20 0.87
C PRO A 463 6.51 -29.91 1.53
N GLU A 464 7.42 -29.13 2.09
CA GLU A 464 7.12 -27.81 2.66
C GLU A 464 6.80 -26.81 1.56
N LEU A 465 7.40 -26.92 0.37
CA LEU A 465 7.13 -26.07 -0.78
C LEU A 465 5.68 -26.23 -1.27
N HIS A 466 5.16 -27.46 -1.39
CA HIS A 466 3.74 -27.68 -1.74
C HIS A 466 2.79 -27.08 -0.71
N GLY A 467 3.12 -27.22 0.58
CA GLY A 467 2.34 -26.56 1.66
C GLY A 467 2.34 -25.04 1.55
N ARG A 468 3.47 -24.45 1.16
CA ARG A 468 3.57 -23.00 0.92
C ARG A 468 2.74 -22.56 -0.28
N MET A 469 2.80 -23.30 -1.39
CA MET A 469 1.97 -23.04 -2.58
C MET A 469 0.48 -23.09 -2.23
N ALA A 470 0.06 -24.10 -1.45
CA ALA A 470 -1.33 -24.23 -1.01
C ALA A 470 -1.75 -23.05 -0.12
N LEU A 471 -0.91 -22.64 0.85
CA LEU A 471 -1.21 -21.52 1.74
C LEU A 471 -1.26 -20.18 0.99
N SER A 472 -0.30 -19.90 0.12
CA SER A 472 -0.30 -18.70 -0.73
C SER A 472 -1.53 -18.67 -1.64
N THR A 473 -1.88 -19.80 -2.29
CA THR A 473 -3.08 -19.90 -3.12
C THR A 473 -4.37 -19.68 -2.30
N PHE A 474 -4.41 -20.19 -1.06
CA PHE A 474 -5.52 -19.95 -0.15
C PHE A 474 -5.63 -18.45 0.21
N SER A 475 -4.53 -17.80 0.56
CA SER A 475 -4.49 -16.36 0.85
C SER A 475 -4.93 -15.53 -0.36
N GLN A 476 -4.43 -15.88 -1.55
CA GLN A 476 -4.83 -15.28 -2.82
C GLN A 476 -6.34 -15.46 -3.09
N ALA A 477 -6.88 -16.65 -2.87
CA ALA A 477 -8.31 -16.93 -3.05
C ALA A 477 -9.18 -16.11 -2.10
N ILE A 478 -8.78 -15.97 -0.82
CA ILE A 478 -9.44 -15.09 0.16
C ILE A 478 -9.38 -13.64 -0.30
N ALA A 479 -8.23 -13.17 -0.76
CA ALA A 479 -8.05 -11.81 -1.25
C ALA A 479 -8.93 -11.48 -2.46
N ILE A 480 -8.91 -12.34 -3.48
CA ILE A 480 -9.74 -12.21 -4.68
C ILE A 480 -11.23 -12.32 -4.30
N GLY A 481 -11.60 -13.31 -3.48
CA GLY A 481 -12.97 -13.51 -3.02
C GLY A 481 -13.51 -12.29 -2.26
N LEU A 482 -12.71 -11.69 -1.37
CA LEU A 482 -13.07 -10.46 -0.66
C LEU A 482 -13.28 -9.29 -1.64
N CYS A 483 -12.39 -9.10 -2.60
CA CYS A 483 -12.51 -8.04 -3.59
C CYS A 483 -13.75 -8.22 -4.47
N LEU A 484 -13.98 -9.41 -5.01
CA LEU A 484 -15.15 -9.72 -5.83
C LEU A 484 -16.45 -9.58 -5.02
N TRP A 485 -16.47 -10.05 -3.78
CA TRP A 485 -17.64 -9.90 -2.91
C TRP A 485 -18.00 -8.43 -2.69
N VAL A 486 -17.02 -7.56 -2.43
CA VAL A 486 -17.24 -6.12 -2.25
C VAL A 486 -17.77 -5.47 -3.53
N VAL A 487 -17.15 -5.75 -4.68
CA VAL A 487 -17.54 -5.12 -5.96
C VAL A 487 -18.92 -5.61 -6.43
N LEU A 488 -19.22 -6.90 -6.29
CA LEU A 488 -20.44 -7.50 -6.84
C LEU A 488 -21.63 -7.34 -5.91
N ARG A 489 -21.47 -7.57 -4.59
CA ARG A 489 -22.56 -7.65 -3.61
C ARG A 489 -22.84 -6.36 -2.86
N ARG A 490 -21.88 -5.42 -2.80
CA ARG A 490 -22.00 -4.16 -2.03
C ARG A 490 -22.45 -4.40 -0.57
N PRO A 491 -21.78 -5.26 0.19
CA PRO A 491 -22.23 -5.69 1.51
C PRO A 491 -22.28 -4.59 2.57
N LEU A 492 -21.67 -3.42 2.26
CA LEU A 492 -21.54 -2.28 3.17
C LEU A 492 -22.64 -1.23 2.99
N GLY A 493 -23.50 -1.38 1.97
CA GLY A 493 -24.58 -0.44 1.64
C GLY A 493 -25.72 -0.44 2.65
N GLU A 494 -26.03 -1.57 3.25
CA GLU A 494 -27.11 -1.72 4.23
C GLU A 494 -26.86 -0.96 5.54
N ALA A 495 -25.59 -0.78 5.93
CA ALA A 495 -25.24 -0.04 7.14
C ALA A 495 -25.41 1.49 6.98
N SER A 496 -25.53 1.97 5.75
CA SER A 496 -25.58 3.40 5.39
C SER A 496 -27.00 3.92 5.14
N GLY A 497 -27.97 3.04 4.88
CA GLY A 497 -29.34 3.41 4.47
C GLY A 497 -30.13 4.26 5.47
N ALA A 498 -29.74 4.31 6.73
CA ALA A 498 -30.41 5.10 7.76
C ALA A 498 -30.09 6.61 7.72
N ARG A 499 -29.21 7.09 6.82
CA ARG A 499 -28.78 8.50 6.77
C ARG A 499 -29.01 9.23 5.44
N ALA A 500 -29.46 8.55 4.40
CA ALA A 500 -29.75 9.21 3.11
C ALA A 500 -30.99 10.12 3.14
N SER A 501 -31.85 10.00 4.17
CA SER A 501 -33.05 10.80 4.34
C SER A 501 -32.86 12.15 5.06
N ALA A 502 -31.62 12.49 5.48
CA ALA A 502 -31.36 13.68 6.31
C ALA A 502 -30.47 14.76 5.64
N MET A 503 -30.22 14.71 4.33
CA MET A 503 -29.58 15.84 3.64
C MET A 503 -30.67 16.71 2.99
N PRO A 504 -30.81 17.99 3.40
CA PRO A 504 -31.64 18.92 2.65
C PRO A 504 -31.06 19.08 1.24
N SER A 505 -31.92 18.95 0.24
CA SER A 505 -31.61 19.24 -1.16
C SER A 505 -31.00 20.64 -1.24
N PRO A 506 -29.85 20.85 -1.92
CA PRO A 506 -29.39 22.23 -2.20
C PRO A 506 -30.40 22.88 -3.11
N ALA A 507 -31.13 23.86 -2.57
CA ALA A 507 -31.97 24.72 -3.33
C ALA A 507 -31.13 25.35 -4.46
N MET A 508 -31.49 25.10 -5.72
CA MET A 508 -31.00 25.86 -6.86
C MET A 508 -31.38 27.30 -6.66
N SER A 509 -30.46 28.14 -6.22
CA SER A 509 -30.59 29.59 -6.42
C SER A 509 -30.15 29.88 -7.85
N MET A 510 -31.12 29.98 -8.75
CA MET A 510 -30.94 30.76 -9.97
C MET A 510 -30.87 32.25 -9.56
N GLY A 511 -29.78 32.88 -9.89
CA GLY A 511 -29.51 34.30 -9.82
C GLY A 511 -28.31 34.58 -10.69
#